data_f1a5487f02874ab4282a1764564f2033
#
_entry.id   f1a5487f02874ab4282a1764564f2033
#
_cell.length_a   1.000
_cell.length_b   1.000
_cell.length_c   1.000
_cell.angle_alpha   90.00
_cell.angle_beta   90.00
_cell.angle_gamma   90.00
#
_symmetry.space_group_name_H-M   'P 1'
#
loop_
_entity.id
_entity.type
_entity.pdbx_description
1 polymer ?
#
loop_
_entity_poly.entity_id
_entity_poly.type
_entity_poly.pdbx_seq_one_letter_code
_entity_poly.pdbx_strand_id
1 'polypeptide(L)'
;MFARRVAAVIVAACAVLPVSACGAVTGVGSSGEANRAETAPASGVETDPGSGSDSGASSDPNAAGASSGCDEAGDTFASDVRLARCLTENFWVRQFQASGGTYQPVQDFVSYNGSDGPTCGGEPSVPNNAFYCSDGHFIAFDANWLEGLYQQLGDAAVYVVIPHEFGHAVQAQLVQNFNFSKERELQADCYAGGTLGALIQSQQLKADPGDDSEVMNNLIAAGDPTDAWWEPGAHGTAEQRISAFVTGYQQGVSAC
;
A
#
# COMPACT_ATOMS: atom_id res chain seq x y z
N MET A 1 -30.53 -8.27 -28.14
CA MET A 1 -29.70 -9.50 -28.16
C MET A 1 -28.25 -9.05 -28.34
N PHE A 2 -27.52 -8.86 -27.26
CA PHE A 2 -26.08 -8.52 -27.29
C PHE A 2 -25.30 -9.71 -26.74
N ALA A 3 -24.50 -10.32 -27.58
CA ALA A 3 -23.66 -11.45 -27.24
C ALA A 3 -22.45 -10.95 -26.42
N ARG A 4 -22.38 -11.33 -25.16
CA ARG A 4 -21.17 -11.16 -24.33
C ARG A 4 -20.13 -12.19 -24.81
N ARG A 5 -19.01 -11.74 -25.30
CA ARG A 5 -17.82 -12.57 -25.52
C ARG A 5 -17.06 -12.62 -24.21
N VAL A 6 -17.12 -13.76 -23.55
CA VAL A 6 -16.25 -14.09 -22.41
C VAL A 6 -14.90 -14.50 -22.99
N ALA A 7 -13.86 -13.73 -22.74
CA ALA A 7 -12.49 -14.13 -23.03
C ALA A 7 -12.06 -15.13 -21.94
N ALA A 8 -11.84 -16.37 -22.35
CA ALA A 8 -11.30 -17.40 -21.47
C ALA A 8 -9.79 -17.16 -21.32
N VAL A 9 -9.36 -16.84 -20.11
CA VAL A 9 -7.94 -16.83 -19.74
C VAL A 9 -7.51 -18.28 -19.55
N ILE A 10 -6.65 -18.76 -20.44
CA ILE A 10 -6.03 -20.09 -20.35
C ILE A 10 -4.87 -19.97 -19.36
N VAL A 11 -5.02 -20.55 -18.18
CA VAL A 11 -3.92 -20.74 -17.23
C VAL A 11 -3.06 -21.90 -17.76
N ALA A 12 -1.87 -21.59 -18.26
CA ALA A 12 -0.87 -22.58 -18.61
C ALA A 12 -0.15 -23.02 -17.32
N ALA A 13 -0.38 -24.26 -16.90
CA ALA A 13 0.36 -24.88 -15.81
C ALA A 13 1.80 -25.18 -16.27
N CYS A 14 2.77 -24.44 -15.79
CA CYS A 14 4.20 -24.80 -15.93
C CYS A 14 4.57 -25.85 -14.90
N ALA A 15 4.86 -27.06 -15.36
CA ALA A 15 5.44 -28.13 -14.54
C ALA A 15 6.90 -27.78 -14.21
N VAL A 16 7.21 -27.64 -12.92
CA VAL A 16 8.57 -27.44 -12.43
C VAL A 16 9.20 -28.81 -12.17
N LEU A 17 10.26 -29.12 -12.92
CA LEU A 17 11.14 -30.26 -12.65
C LEU A 17 12.21 -29.87 -11.63
N PRO A 18 12.60 -30.75 -10.70
CA PRO A 18 13.63 -30.45 -9.73
C PRO A 18 15.03 -30.57 -10.34
N VAL A 19 15.82 -29.54 -10.26
CA VAL A 19 17.26 -29.60 -10.52
C VAL A 19 17.98 -29.63 -9.19
N SER A 20 18.55 -30.82 -8.87
CA SER A 20 19.55 -30.96 -7.82
C SER A 20 20.89 -30.50 -8.35
N ALA A 21 21.55 -29.58 -7.68
CA ALA A 21 23.00 -29.40 -7.81
C ALA A 21 23.62 -29.00 -6.47
N CYS A 22 24.38 -29.88 -5.90
CA CYS A 22 25.41 -29.66 -4.86
C CYS A 22 26.50 -28.74 -5.40
N GLY A 23 26.99 -27.83 -4.58
CA GLY A 23 28.21 -27.08 -4.84
C GLY A 23 28.62 -26.24 -3.64
N ALA A 24 29.39 -26.85 -2.74
CA ALA A 24 30.09 -26.14 -1.67
C ALA A 24 31.34 -25.47 -2.24
N VAL A 25 31.57 -24.20 -1.93
CA VAL A 25 32.90 -23.58 -1.98
C VAL A 25 33.12 -22.71 -0.75
N THR A 26 34.11 -23.06 -0.04
CA THR A 26 34.71 -22.44 1.12
C THR A 26 35.66 -21.31 0.71
N GLY A 27 35.78 -20.29 1.55
CA GLY A 27 37.10 -19.68 1.74
C GLY A 27 37.19 -18.17 1.70
N VAL A 28 37.48 -17.61 2.87
CA VAL A 28 38.61 -16.70 3.20
C VAL A 28 38.51 -15.28 2.62
N GLY A 29 38.31 -14.16 3.39
CA GLY A 29 39.16 -13.70 4.45
C GLY A 29 39.79 -12.37 4.07
N SER A 30 39.79 -11.43 4.99
CA SER A 30 40.74 -10.32 5.20
C SER A 30 40.24 -8.89 4.91
N SER A 31 39.90 -8.17 5.95
CA SER A 31 40.62 -7.16 6.72
C SER A 31 41.02 -5.86 5.99
N GLY A 32 40.63 -4.74 6.65
CA GLY A 32 41.34 -3.46 6.74
C GLY A 32 40.77 -2.39 5.82
N GLU A 33 40.55 -1.14 6.17
CA GLU A 33 41.17 -0.31 7.19
C GLU A 33 40.39 1.01 7.25
N ALA A 34 40.43 1.67 8.39
CA ALA A 34 39.81 2.96 8.67
C ALA A 34 40.62 4.13 8.05
N ASN A 35 39.90 5.22 7.71
CA ASN A 35 40.40 6.62 7.82
C ASN A 35 39.20 7.57 7.78
N ARG A 36 38.88 8.18 8.84
CA ARG A 36 39.29 9.37 9.59
C ARG A 36 38.87 10.69 8.91
N ALA A 37 38.09 11.39 9.70
CA ALA A 37 37.50 12.72 9.57
C ALA A 37 38.41 13.80 9.03
N GLU A 38 37.78 14.77 8.37
CA GLU A 38 38.27 16.16 8.40
C GLU A 38 37.12 17.16 8.39
N THR A 39 37.28 18.18 9.21
CA THR A 39 36.33 19.18 9.69
C THR A 39 36.27 20.41 8.77
N ALA A 40 35.09 20.99 8.77
CA ALA A 40 34.56 22.32 8.46
C ALA A 40 35.54 23.47 8.07
N PRO A 41 35.07 24.65 7.53
CA PRO A 41 34.29 25.58 8.33
C PRO A 41 33.15 26.34 7.62
N ALA A 42 32.35 26.96 8.49
CA ALA A 42 31.25 27.87 8.20
C ALA A 42 31.71 29.29 7.72
N SER A 43 30.82 29.95 6.98
CA SER A 43 30.53 31.39 6.93
C SER A 43 29.57 31.64 5.76
N GLY A 44 28.49 32.33 5.86
CA GLY A 44 28.16 33.65 6.26
C GLY A 44 26.68 33.92 6.01
N VAL A 45 26.14 34.66 6.91
CA VAL A 45 24.81 35.26 6.95
C VAL A 45 24.69 36.38 5.90
N GLU A 46 23.57 36.42 5.17
CA GLU A 46 22.99 37.69 4.75
C GLU A 46 21.45 37.60 4.77
N THR A 47 20.89 38.53 5.51
CA THR A 47 19.46 38.83 5.65
C THR A 47 19.07 39.86 4.62
N ASP A 48 17.91 39.69 3.97
CA ASP A 48 17.15 40.84 3.47
C ASP A 48 15.62 40.54 3.52
N PRO A 49 14.81 41.47 4.06
CA PRO A 49 13.40 41.28 4.26
C PRO A 49 12.56 41.85 3.11
N GLY A 50 11.83 40.98 2.43
CA GLY A 50 10.81 41.34 1.43
C GLY A 50 9.41 41.00 1.92
N SER A 51 8.72 42.05 2.36
CA SER A 51 7.29 42.05 2.70
C SER A 51 6.45 41.70 1.47
N GLY A 52 5.63 40.64 1.59
CA GLY A 52 4.58 40.30 0.64
C GLY A 52 3.43 39.66 1.42
N SER A 53 2.44 40.51 1.79
CA SER A 53 1.18 40.06 2.32
C SER A 53 0.42 39.35 1.22
N ASP A 54 0.24 38.06 1.32
CA ASP A 54 -0.77 37.34 0.54
C ASP A 54 -1.71 36.60 1.48
N SER A 55 -2.97 36.92 1.29
CA SER A 55 -4.09 36.51 2.15
C SER A 55 -4.30 35.02 1.99
N GLY A 56 -3.88 34.25 2.97
CA GLY A 56 -4.14 32.83 3.05
C GLY A 56 -5.64 32.56 3.15
N ALA A 57 -6.21 32.07 2.10
CA ALA A 57 -7.49 31.38 2.17
C ALA A 57 -7.26 30.07 2.95
N SER A 58 -7.76 30.05 4.17
CA SER A 58 -7.88 28.86 4.99
C SER A 58 -8.83 27.91 4.29
N SER A 59 -8.31 26.92 3.59
CA SER A 59 -9.09 25.82 3.05
C SER A 59 -9.42 24.89 4.21
N ASP A 60 -10.64 24.93 4.64
CA ASP A 60 -11.22 24.01 5.62
C ASP A 60 -11.17 22.58 5.04
N PRO A 61 -10.44 21.61 5.62
CA PRO A 61 -10.34 20.26 5.07
C PRO A 61 -11.61 19.42 5.24
N ASN A 62 -12.69 20.00 5.73
CA ASN A 62 -13.93 19.30 6.05
C ASN A 62 -15.12 19.65 5.16
N ALA A 63 -14.89 20.15 3.95
CA ALA A 63 -15.95 20.27 2.96
C ALA A 63 -16.16 18.91 2.28
N ALA A 64 -17.00 18.06 2.88
CA ALA A 64 -17.55 16.87 2.25
C ALA A 64 -18.47 17.27 1.09
N GLY A 65 -17.87 17.64 -0.03
CA GLY A 65 -18.51 17.79 -1.31
C GLY A 65 -17.87 16.82 -2.26
N ALA A 66 -18.65 15.90 -2.83
CA ALA A 66 -18.21 14.94 -3.83
C ALA A 66 -17.59 15.68 -5.03
N SER A 67 -16.33 16.05 -4.92
CA SER A 67 -15.51 16.43 -6.05
C SER A 67 -14.68 15.22 -6.45
N SER A 68 -14.80 14.84 -7.69
CA SER A 68 -13.95 13.92 -8.45
C SER A 68 -12.48 14.39 -8.55
N GLY A 69 -11.96 15.05 -7.55
CA GLY A 69 -10.72 15.81 -7.61
C GLY A 69 -9.52 15.07 -7.05
N CYS A 70 -9.27 13.85 -7.55
CA CYS A 70 -7.95 13.25 -7.42
C CYS A 70 -7.17 13.64 -8.68
N ASP A 71 -6.63 14.86 -8.70
CA ASP A 71 -6.03 15.47 -9.89
C ASP A 71 -4.51 15.17 -10.03
N GLU A 72 -4.03 14.13 -9.37
CA GLU A 72 -2.63 13.69 -9.48
C GLU A 72 -2.40 12.93 -10.79
N ALA A 73 -1.24 13.14 -11.42
CA ALA A 73 -0.92 12.52 -12.70
C ALA A 73 -0.61 11.01 -12.57
N GLY A 74 -0.12 10.55 -11.41
CA GLY A 74 0.25 9.16 -11.18
C GLY A 74 1.47 8.74 -12.03
N ASP A 75 2.48 9.60 -12.13
CA ASP A 75 3.68 9.37 -12.94
C ASP A 75 4.98 9.40 -12.12
N THR A 76 4.86 9.56 -10.82
CA THR A 76 5.96 9.53 -9.86
C THR A 76 5.51 8.89 -8.56
N PHE A 77 6.42 8.28 -7.80
CA PHE A 77 6.11 7.69 -6.50
C PHE A 77 5.25 8.61 -5.62
N ALA A 78 5.64 9.87 -5.49
CA ALA A 78 4.91 10.81 -4.64
C ALA A 78 3.50 11.14 -5.18
N SER A 79 3.32 11.24 -6.51
CA SER A 79 2.00 11.44 -7.12
C SER A 79 1.13 10.20 -7.02
N ASP A 80 1.72 9.00 -7.19
CA ASP A 80 1.01 7.73 -7.05
C ASP A 80 0.51 7.50 -5.63
N VAL A 81 1.31 7.80 -4.61
CA VAL A 81 0.89 7.73 -3.19
C VAL A 81 -0.31 8.64 -2.92
N ARG A 82 -0.28 9.90 -3.42
CA ARG A 82 -1.41 10.82 -3.24
C ARG A 82 -2.64 10.37 -4.02
N LEU A 83 -2.45 9.90 -5.24
CA LEU A 83 -3.53 9.38 -6.10
C LEU A 83 -4.16 8.14 -5.48
N ALA A 84 -3.38 7.15 -5.07
CA ALA A 84 -3.85 5.92 -4.44
C ALA A 84 -4.66 6.23 -3.17
N ARG A 85 -4.14 7.11 -2.29
CA ARG A 85 -4.87 7.58 -1.12
C ARG A 85 -6.22 8.19 -1.49
N CYS A 86 -6.22 9.19 -2.37
CA CYS A 86 -7.40 9.94 -2.76
C CYS A 86 -8.47 9.03 -3.39
N LEU A 87 -8.09 8.21 -4.34
CA LEU A 87 -9.00 7.31 -5.04
C LEU A 87 -9.58 6.25 -4.10
N THR A 88 -8.75 5.68 -3.24
CA THR A 88 -9.16 4.64 -2.28
C THR A 88 -10.14 5.22 -1.26
N GLU A 89 -9.84 6.37 -0.68
CA GLU A 89 -10.71 7.00 0.31
C GLU A 89 -12.06 7.40 -0.31
N ASN A 90 -12.06 8.01 -1.49
CA ASN A 90 -13.26 8.34 -2.24
C ASN A 90 -14.08 7.09 -2.63
N PHE A 91 -13.42 5.98 -2.96
CA PHE A 91 -14.10 4.71 -3.22
C PHE A 91 -14.86 4.24 -1.97
N TRP A 92 -14.22 4.22 -0.80
CA TRP A 92 -14.86 3.76 0.44
C TRP A 92 -15.97 4.70 0.92
N VAL A 93 -15.81 6.01 0.77
CA VAL A 93 -16.91 6.96 1.01
C VAL A 93 -18.16 6.57 0.21
N ARG A 94 -18.00 6.28 -1.07
CA ARG A 94 -19.11 5.85 -1.93
C ARG A 94 -19.68 4.48 -1.53
N GLN A 95 -18.85 3.51 -1.13
CA GLN A 95 -19.31 2.20 -0.68
C GLN A 95 -20.16 2.30 0.58
N PHE A 96 -19.73 3.06 1.57
CA PHE A 96 -20.49 3.29 2.79
C PHE A 96 -21.80 4.00 2.51
N GLN A 97 -21.80 5.06 1.70
CA GLN A 97 -23.01 5.76 1.30
C GLN A 97 -23.98 4.83 0.57
N ALA A 98 -23.51 4.00 -0.35
CA ALA A 98 -24.36 3.05 -1.07
C ALA A 98 -24.99 1.99 -0.16
N SER A 99 -24.35 1.66 0.96
CA SER A 99 -24.89 0.76 2.00
C SER A 99 -25.71 1.48 3.06
N GLY A 100 -25.91 2.80 2.96
CA GLY A 100 -26.63 3.61 3.94
C GLY A 100 -25.81 3.97 5.18
N GLY A 101 -24.49 3.73 5.15
CA GLY A 101 -23.55 4.08 6.22
C GLY A 101 -22.85 5.41 5.97
N THR A 102 -22.00 5.78 6.93
CA THR A 102 -21.11 6.94 6.85
C THR A 102 -19.68 6.48 7.07
N TYR A 103 -18.83 6.74 6.10
CA TYR A 103 -17.38 6.50 6.21
C TYR A 103 -16.74 7.60 7.05
N GLN A 104 -15.85 7.21 7.94
CA GLN A 104 -15.01 8.13 8.69
C GLN A 104 -13.64 8.19 8.00
N PRO A 105 -13.24 9.32 7.41
CA PRO A 105 -11.91 9.46 6.83
C PRO A 105 -10.82 9.25 7.87
N VAL A 106 -9.69 8.68 7.43
CA VAL A 106 -8.53 8.59 8.33
C VAL A 106 -8.09 9.99 8.77
N GLN A 107 -7.75 10.12 10.06
CA GLN A 107 -7.38 11.43 10.64
C GLN A 107 -6.06 11.94 10.06
N ASP A 108 -5.09 11.03 9.91
CA ASP A 108 -3.77 11.34 9.37
C ASP A 108 -3.30 10.26 8.38
N PHE A 109 -2.46 10.70 7.45
CA PHE A 109 -1.78 9.84 6.50
C PHE A 109 -0.30 10.23 6.49
N VAL A 110 0.53 9.46 7.19
CA VAL A 110 1.88 9.84 7.60
C VAL A 110 2.93 9.04 6.86
N SER A 111 3.84 9.72 6.17
CA SER A 111 5.08 9.10 5.71
C SER A 111 6.17 9.24 6.78
N TYR A 112 6.96 8.19 7.00
CA TYR A 112 8.09 8.20 7.92
C TYR A 112 9.30 7.52 7.27
N ASN A 113 10.45 7.53 7.94
CA ASN A 113 11.65 6.85 7.46
C ASN A 113 12.22 5.98 8.59
N GLY A 114 12.38 4.69 8.33
CA GLY A 114 12.94 3.76 9.30
C GLY A 114 12.12 3.67 10.59
N SER A 115 12.70 4.12 11.72
CA SER A 115 12.04 4.07 13.04
C SER A 115 11.48 5.43 13.50
N ASP A 116 11.46 6.45 12.62
CA ASP A 116 11.09 7.82 13.02
C ASP A 116 9.58 8.08 12.87
N GLY A 117 8.79 7.02 12.70
CA GLY A 117 7.35 7.10 12.50
C GLY A 117 6.54 7.33 13.78
N PRO A 118 5.22 7.51 13.63
CA PRO A 118 4.32 7.68 14.76
C PRO A 118 4.18 6.39 15.56
N THR A 119 3.91 6.51 16.86
CA THR A 119 3.56 5.36 17.70
C THR A 119 2.09 4.96 17.50
N CYS A 120 1.79 3.67 17.62
CA CYS A 120 0.44 3.14 17.64
C CYS A 120 0.20 2.34 18.91
N GLY A 121 -0.77 2.77 19.74
CA GLY A 121 -1.05 2.10 21.01
C GLY A 121 0.15 2.06 21.97
N GLY A 122 1.10 2.97 21.83
CA GLY A 122 2.36 2.99 22.58
C GLY A 122 3.51 2.20 21.95
N GLU A 123 3.25 1.40 20.92
CA GLU A 123 4.28 0.68 20.17
C GLU A 123 4.91 1.59 19.10
N PRO A 124 6.25 1.59 18.98
CA PRO A 124 6.94 2.41 17.98
C PRO A 124 6.73 1.84 16.56
N SER A 125 6.81 2.72 15.56
CA SER A 125 6.91 2.30 14.16
C SER A 125 8.15 1.46 13.91
N VAL A 126 8.03 0.50 13.00
CA VAL A 126 9.15 -0.34 12.58
C VAL A 126 9.54 0.00 11.14
N PRO A 127 10.83 -0.18 10.77
CA PRO A 127 11.29 -0.02 9.40
C PRO A 127 10.63 -1.01 8.43
N ASN A 128 10.58 -0.64 7.16
CA ASN A 128 10.06 -1.48 6.07
C ASN A 128 8.61 -1.93 6.28
N ASN A 129 7.76 -1.02 6.69
CA ASN A 129 6.38 -1.32 7.04
C ASN A 129 5.41 -0.22 6.61
N ALA A 130 4.17 -0.61 6.40
CA ALA A 130 3.01 0.26 6.40
C ALA A 130 2.01 -0.30 7.40
N PHE A 131 1.18 0.54 8.00
CA PHE A 131 0.17 0.09 8.95
C PHE A 131 -0.96 1.09 9.11
N TYR A 132 -2.14 0.57 9.36
CA TYR A 132 -3.25 1.32 9.93
C TYR A 132 -3.21 1.24 11.45
N CYS A 133 -3.35 2.38 12.13
CA CYS A 133 -3.45 2.47 13.58
C CYS A 133 -4.89 2.81 14.01
N SER A 134 -5.52 1.91 14.75
CA SER A 134 -6.87 2.15 15.28
C SER A 134 -6.88 3.17 16.43
N ASP A 135 -5.76 3.27 17.17
CA ASP A 135 -5.56 4.30 18.18
C ASP A 135 -5.09 5.59 17.52
N GLY A 136 -6.03 6.45 17.17
CA GLY A 136 -5.80 7.67 16.42
C GLY A 136 -6.33 7.63 14.98
N HIS A 137 -6.79 6.47 14.49
CA HIS A 137 -7.43 6.32 13.18
C HIS A 137 -6.59 6.92 12.04
N PHE A 138 -5.35 6.48 11.91
CA PHE A 138 -4.43 6.96 10.89
C PHE A 138 -3.75 5.82 10.14
N ILE A 139 -3.21 6.13 8.97
CA ILE A 139 -2.34 5.24 8.19
C ILE A 139 -0.93 5.83 8.19
N ALA A 140 0.08 4.98 8.40
CA ALA A 140 1.48 5.36 8.28
C ALA A 140 2.26 4.36 7.42
N PHE A 141 3.30 4.83 6.72
CA PHE A 141 4.16 3.99 5.89
C PHE A 141 5.60 4.49 5.86
N ASP A 142 6.55 3.57 5.83
CA ASP A 142 7.96 3.88 5.60
C ASP A 142 8.17 4.26 4.13
N ALA A 143 8.44 5.54 3.89
CA ALA A 143 8.53 6.08 2.54
C ALA A 143 9.71 5.51 1.75
N ASN A 144 10.86 5.31 2.40
CA ASN A 144 12.03 4.73 1.72
C ASN A 144 11.79 3.28 1.30
N TRP A 145 11.11 2.51 2.13
CA TRP A 145 10.75 1.14 1.82
C TRP A 145 9.74 1.04 0.69
N LEU A 146 8.65 1.81 0.76
CA LEU A 146 7.60 1.78 -0.25
C LEU A 146 8.12 2.30 -1.61
N GLU A 147 8.96 3.34 -1.60
CA GLU A 147 9.64 3.80 -2.81
C GLU A 147 10.62 2.75 -3.37
N GLY A 148 11.29 2.01 -2.49
CA GLY A 148 12.11 0.86 -2.88
C GLY A 148 11.32 -0.25 -3.56
N LEU A 149 10.11 -0.56 -3.08
CA LEU A 149 9.18 -1.50 -3.75
C LEU A 149 8.72 -0.94 -5.09
N TYR A 150 8.33 0.32 -5.15
CA TYR A 150 7.95 1.03 -6.36
C TYR A 150 9.03 0.92 -7.46
N GLN A 151 10.29 1.14 -7.10
CA GLN A 151 11.41 1.06 -8.04
C GLN A 151 11.75 -0.36 -8.48
N GLN A 152 11.51 -1.37 -7.64
CA GLN A 152 11.89 -2.76 -7.90
C GLN A 152 10.77 -3.58 -8.52
N LEU A 153 9.53 -3.31 -8.14
CA LEU A 153 8.36 -4.12 -8.47
C LEU A 153 7.30 -3.34 -9.26
N GLY A 154 7.56 -2.07 -9.60
CA GLY A 154 6.66 -1.21 -10.34
C GLY A 154 5.73 -0.36 -9.48
N ASP A 155 4.96 0.52 -10.12
CA ASP A 155 4.07 1.49 -9.47
C ASP A 155 2.87 0.81 -8.80
N ALA A 156 2.49 -0.38 -9.24
CA ALA A 156 1.47 -1.20 -8.59
C ALA A 156 1.75 -1.46 -7.10
N ALA A 157 3.02 -1.35 -6.63
CA ALA A 157 3.36 -1.44 -5.21
C ALA A 157 2.53 -0.47 -4.36
N VAL A 158 2.36 0.76 -4.81
CA VAL A 158 1.56 1.79 -4.12
C VAL A 158 0.08 1.41 -4.12
N TYR A 159 -0.42 0.92 -5.25
CA TYR A 159 -1.84 0.54 -5.43
C TYR A 159 -2.21 -0.81 -4.81
N VAL A 160 -1.24 -1.56 -4.30
CA VAL A 160 -1.45 -2.73 -3.43
C VAL A 160 -1.39 -2.31 -1.96
N VAL A 161 -0.30 -1.67 -1.54
CA VAL A 161 -0.05 -1.37 -0.12
C VAL A 161 -1.05 -0.35 0.43
N ILE A 162 -1.24 0.79 -0.24
CA ILE A 162 -2.11 1.84 0.29
C ILE A 162 -3.58 1.38 0.42
N PRO A 163 -4.21 0.77 -0.61
CA PRO A 163 -5.56 0.23 -0.46
C PRO A 163 -5.68 -0.90 0.59
N HIS A 164 -4.62 -1.68 0.82
CA HIS A 164 -4.57 -2.69 1.89
C HIS A 164 -4.70 -2.04 3.27
N GLU A 165 -3.94 -0.98 3.55
CA GLU A 165 -4.04 -0.25 4.82
C GLU A 165 -5.40 0.43 5.01
N PHE A 166 -5.99 0.95 3.94
CA PHE A 166 -7.39 1.39 3.98
C PHE A 166 -8.37 0.24 4.26
N GLY A 167 -8.06 -0.97 3.79
CA GLY A 167 -8.80 -2.18 4.15
C GLY A 167 -8.89 -2.38 5.67
N HIS A 168 -7.78 -2.20 6.38
CA HIS A 168 -7.77 -2.24 7.85
C HIS A 168 -8.58 -1.11 8.50
N ALA A 169 -8.54 0.10 7.93
CA ALA A 169 -9.36 1.22 8.40
C ALA A 169 -10.87 0.93 8.23
N VAL A 170 -11.24 0.24 7.15
CA VAL A 170 -12.62 -0.21 6.90
C VAL A 170 -13.04 -1.31 7.86
N GLN A 171 -12.18 -2.31 8.11
CA GLN A 171 -12.43 -3.37 9.09
C GLN A 171 -12.73 -2.81 10.47
N ALA A 172 -11.96 -1.81 10.90
CA ALA A 172 -12.18 -1.15 12.18
C ALA A 172 -13.54 -0.43 12.25
N GLN A 173 -13.96 0.20 11.15
CA GLN A 173 -15.27 0.89 11.08
C GLN A 173 -16.46 -0.07 11.01
N LEU A 174 -16.27 -1.24 10.38
CA LEU A 174 -17.28 -2.28 10.34
C LEU A 174 -17.32 -3.13 11.62
N VAL A 175 -16.45 -2.84 12.60
CA VAL A 175 -16.34 -3.57 13.88
C VAL A 175 -16.20 -5.09 13.64
N GLN A 176 -15.37 -5.46 12.68
CA GLN A 176 -15.14 -6.85 12.35
C GLN A 176 -14.22 -7.51 13.39
N ASN A 177 -14.59 -8.72 13.80
CA ASN A 177 -13.79 -9.50 14.73
C ASN A 177 -13.20 -10.71 13.98
N PHE A 178 -11.90 -10.86 14.09
CA PHE A 178 -11.14 -11.95 13.50
C PHE A 178 -10.59 -12.85 14.59
N ASN A 179 -10.60 -14.16 14.36
CA ASN A 179 -9.99 -15.11 15.28
C ASN A 179 -8.46 -15.12 15.11
N PHE A 180 -7.99 -14.85 13.90
CA PHE A 180 -6.57 -14.89 13.55
C PHE A 180 -6.18 -13.67 12.71
N SER A 181 -4.92 -13.24 12.88
CA SER A 181 -4.34 -12.14 12.11
C SER A 181 -4.45 -12.40 10.60
N LYS A 182 -4.15 -13.62 10.16
CA LYS A 182 -4.23 -14.01 8.74
C LYS A 182 -5.60 -13.72 8.10
N GLU A 183 -6.70 -13.98 8.80
CA GLU A 183 -8.06 -13.71 8.27
C GLU A 183 -8.26 -12.23 8.01
N ARG A 184 -7.77 -11.39 8.92
CA ARG A 184 -7.79 -9.94 8.81
C ARG A 184 -6.96 -9.45 7.63
N GLU A 185 -5.75 -9.98 7.47
CA GLU A 185 -4.83 -9.62 6.39
C GLU A 185 -5.38 -10.01 5.01
N LEU A 186 -5.87 -11.24 4.87
CA LEU A 186 -6.46 -11.71 3.61
C LEU A 186 -7.72 -10.91 3.23
N GLN A 187 -8.53 -10.49 4.20
CA GLN A 187 -9.65 -9.61 3.89
C GLN A 187 -9.19 -8.22 3.47
N ALA A 188 -8.12 -7.67 4.07
CA ALA A 188 -7.54 -6.40 3.63
C ALA A 188 -7.01 -6.49 2.20
N ASP A 189 -6.35 -7.61 1.82
CA ASP A 189 -5.96 -7.86 0.43
C ASP A 189 -7.18 -7.94 -0.52
N CYS A 190 -8.24 -8.59 -0.08
CA CYS A 190 -9.49 -8.67 -0.85
C CYS A 190 -10.09 -7.27 -1.06
N TYR A 191 -10.13 -6.45 -0.04
CA TYR A 191 -10.58 -5.06 -0.14
C TYR A 191 -9.69 -4.23 -1.07
N ALA A 192 -8.36 -4.41 -1.01
CA ALA A 192 -7.43 -3.76 -1.92
C ALA A 192 -7.71 -4.15 -3.38
N GLY A 193 -7.86 -5.45 -3.64
CA GLY A 193 -8.21 -5.97 -4.96
C GLY A 193 -9.54 -5.43 -5.48
N GLY A 194 -10.57 -5.42 -4.63
CA GLY A 194 -11.91 -4.92 -4.98
C GLY A 194 -11.91 -3.42 -5.25
N THR A 195 -11.12 -2.65 -4.51
CA THR A 195 -10.90 -1.23 -4.75
C THR A 195 -10.23 -1.00 -6.10
N LEU A 196 -9.09 -1.65 -6.35
CA LEU A 196 -8.35 -1.51 -7.60
C LEU A 196 -9.20 -1.90 -8.82
N GLY A 197 -9.90 -3.04 -8.75
CA GLY A 197 -10.79 -3.49 -9.82
C GLY A 197 -11.90 -2.50 -10.14
N ALA A 198 -12.52 -1.90 -9.12
CA ALA A 198 -13.55 -0.89 -9.29
C ALA A 198 -13.01 0.43 -9.89
N LEU A 199 -11.83 0.87 -9.48
CA LEU A 199 -11.19 2.07 -10.00
C LEU A 199 -10.82 1.93 -11.48
N ILE A 200 -10.28 0.77 -11.88
CA ILE A 200 -9.96 0.47 -13.29
C ILE A 200 -11.26 0.34 -14.11
N GLN A 201 -12.26 -0.38 -13.60
CA GLN A 201 -13.53 -0.54 -14.31
C GLN A 201 -14.25 0.78 -14.55
N SER A 202 -14.17 1.70 -13.58
CA SER A 202 -14.76 3.05 -13.68
C SER A 202 -13.87 4.06 -14.39
N GLN A 203 -12.73 3.64 -14.91
CA GLN A 203 -11.75 4.48 -15.60
C GLN A 203 -11.18 5.63 -14.76
N GLN A 204 -11.23 5.52 -13.44
CA GLN A 204 -10.59 6.46 -12.51
C GLN A 204 -9.09 6.17 -12.36
N LEU A 205 -8.68 4.95 -12.63
CA LEU A 205 -7.30 4.51 -12.73
C LEU A 205 -7.14 3.74 -14.03
N LYS A 206 -6.01 3.90 -14.69
CA LYS A 206 -5.67 3.18 -15.92
C LYS A 206 -4.66 2.09 -15.56
N ALA A 207 -4.92 0.87 -16.01
CA ALA A 207 -3.93 -0.19 -15.97
C ALA A 207 -3.12 -0.20 -17.26
N ASP A 208 -1.81 -0.28 -17.14
CA ASP A 208 -0.88 -0.41 -18.25
C ASP A 208 -0.40 -1.88 -18.42
N PRO A 209 0.14 -2.25 -19.57
CA PRO A 209 0.65 -3.60 -19.77
C PRO A 209 1.82 -3.91 -18.83
N GLY A 210 1.64 -4.90 -17.96
CA GLY A 210 2.64 -5.32 -16.99
C GLY A 210 2.18 -5.17 -15.54
N ASP A 211 1.22 -4.27 -15.26
CA ASP A 211 0.74 -3.99 -13.91
C ASP A 211 0.18 -5.23 -13.20
N ASP A 212 -0.43 -6.15 -13.96
CA ASP A 212 -0.87 -7.44 -13.41
C ASP A 212 0.27 -8.26 -12.81
N SER A 213 1.42 -8.26 -13.47
CA SER A 213 2.63 -8.93 -12.99
C SER A 213 3.24 -8.19 -11.81
N GLU A 214 3.18 -6.88 -11.80
CA GLU A 214 3.66 -6.06 -10.69
C GLU A 214 2.83 -6.28 -9.42
N VAL A 215 1.50 -6.28 -9.54
CA VAL A 215 0.60 -6.63 -8.43
C VAL A 215 0.95 -8.01 -7.88
N MET A 216 1.08 -9.02 -8.74
CA MET A 216 1.43 -10.37 -8.29
C MET A 216 2.77 -10.42 -7.58
N ASN A 217 3.80 -9.74 -8.10
CA ASN A 217 5.12 -9.71 -7.49
C ASN A 217 5.10 -9.03 -6.11
N ASN A 218 4.32 -7.98 -5.93
CA ASN A 218 4.13 -7.34 -4.62
C ASN A 218 3.49 -8.29 -3.61
N LEU A 219 2.42 -9.00 -3.99
CA LEU A 219 1.76 -9.98 -3.12
C LEU A 219 2.66 -11.19 -2.81
N ILE A 220 3.49 -11.62 -3.76
CA ILE A 220 4.50 -12.67 -3.53
C ILE A 220 5.54 -12.20 -2.51
N ALA A 221 6.07 -10.99 -2.68
CA ALA A 221 7.09 -10.43 -1.78
C ALA A 221 6.56 -10.21 -0.35
N ALA A 222 5.26 -9.95 -0.21
CA ALA A 222 4.61 -9.72 1.08
C ALA A 222 4.03 -10.99 1.72
N GLY A 223 4.11 -12.15 1.05
CA GLY A 223 3.59 -13.42 1.56
C GLY A 223 4.50 -14.07 2.60
N ASP A 224 3.89 -14.68 3.61
CA ASP A 224 4.62 -15.48 4.60
C ASP A 224 5.25 -16.72 3.93
N PRO A 225 6.44 -17.15 4.37
CA PRO A 225 7.12 -18.30 3.78
C PRO A 225 6.40 -19.64 4.08
N THR A 226 5.55 -19.66 5.11
CA THR A 226 4.77 -20.84 5.54
C THR A 226 3.38 -20.45 6.00
N ASP A 227 2.42 -21.36 5.88
CA ASP A 227 1.06 -21.15 6.42
C ASP A 227 1.02 -21.39 7.94
N ALA A 228 1.59 -20.48 8.69
CA ALA A 228 1.54 -20.47 10.16
C ALA A 228 0.32 -19.66 10.66
N TRP A 229 -0.87 -20.06 10.23
CA TRP A 229 -2.13 -19.33 10.43
C TRP A 229 -2.47 -19.00 11.90
N TRP A 230 -1.86 -19.70 12.86
CA TRP A 230 -2.04 -19.48 14.30
C TRP A 230 -1.07 -18.45 14.91
N GLU A 231 -0.03 -18.06 14.16
CA GLU A 231 0.96 -17.11 14.66
C GLU A 231 0.37 -15.69 14.71
N PRO A 232 0.61 -14.95 15.80
CA PRO A 232 0.31 -13.53 15.86
C PRO A 232 1.06 -12.79 14.75
N GLY A 233 0.35 -11.98 13.97
CA GLY A 233 0.95 -11.23 12.87
C GLY A 233 1.13 -12.01 11.57
N ALA A 234 0.62 -13.26 11.47
CA ALA A 234 0.63 -13.98 10.21
C ALA A 234 -0.20 -13.23 9.14
N HIS A 235 0.40 -13.04 7.95
CA HIS A 235 -0.25 -12.37 6.81
C HIS A 235 -0.88 -13.36 5.82
N GLY A 236 -0.45 -14.61 5.83
CA GLY A 236 -0.80 -15.64 4.87
C GLY A 236 0.25 -15.82 3.79
N THR A 237 0.25 -17.00 3.17
CA THR A 237 1.20 -17.30 2.09
C THR A 237 0.92 -16.45 0.84
N ALA A 238 1.89 -16.35 -0.05
CA ALA A 238 1.74 -15.66 -1.33
C ALA A 238 0.48 -16.11 -2.09
N GLU A 239 0.23 -17.42 -2.16
CA GLU A 239 -0.96 -17.94 -2.85
C GLU A 239 -2.27 -17.50 -2.19
N GLN A 240 -2.30 -17.47 -0.85
CA GLN A 240 -3.48 -17.04 -0.10
C GLN A 240 -3.75 -15.55 -0.32
N ARG A 241 -2.73 -14.70 -0.24
CA ARG A 241 -2.82 -13.26 -0.49
C ARG A 241 -3.27 -12.96 -1.91
N ILE A 242 -2.65 -13.59 -2.91
CA ILE A 242 -3.05 -13.48 -4.32
C ILE A 242 -4.51 -13.91 -4.51
N SER A 243 -4.90 -15.05 -3.94
CA SER A 243 -6.29 -15.54 -4.05
C SER A 243 -7.30 -14.57 -3.46
N ALA A 244 -7.00 -13.98 -2.32
CA ALA A 244 -7.84 -12.99 -1.66
C ALA A 244 -7.95 -11.71 -2.51
N PHE A 245 -6.83 -11.16 -2.96
CA PHE A 245 -6.79 -9.98 -3.82
C PHE A 245 -7.58 -10.20 -5.12
N VAL A 246 -7.34 -11.32 -5.82
CA VAL A 246 -8.04 -11.65 -7.08
C VAL A 246 -9.54 -11.82 -6.86
N THR A 247 -9.95 -12.38 -5.72
CA THR A 247 -11.38 -12.48 -5.35
C THR A 247 -12.01 -11.09 -5.31
N GLY A 248 -11.42 -10.16 -4.58
CA GLY A 248 -11.88 -8.77 -4.53
C GLY A 248 -11.88 -8.10 -5.91
N TYR A 249 -10.77 -8.22 -6.64
CA TYR A 249 -10.61 -7.62 -7.96
C TYR A 249 -11.68 -8.05 -8.97
N GLN A 250 -12.03 -9.34 -8.97
CA GLN A 250 -12.99 -9.90 -9.92
C GLN A 250 -14.45 -9.76 -9.47
N GLN A 251 -14.72 -9.80 -8.17
CA GLN A 251 -16.07 -9.90 -7.62
C GLN A 251 -16.50 -8.66 -6.84
N GLY A 252 -15.57 -7.72 -6.58
CA GLY A 252 -15.81 -6.51 -5.80
C GLY A 252 -15.73 -6.75 -4.29
N VAL A 253 -15.73 -5.66 -3.53
CA VAL A 253 -15.55 -5.67 -2.05
C VAL A 253 -16.67 -6.39 -1.29
N SER A 254 -17.81 -6.61 -1.90
CA SER A 254 -18.90 -7.37 -1.28
C SER A 254 -18.62 -8.89 -1.20
N ALA A 255 -17.60 -9.37 -1.90
CA ALA A 255 -17.17 -10.77 -1.84
C ALA A 255 -16.13 -11.02 -0.73
N CYS A 256 -15.66 -9.96 -0.07
CA CYS A 256 -14.68 -9.98 0.98
C CYS A 256 -15.35 -10.13 2.36
#